data_9048992ccda2d6236d97013a0fbddfeb
#
_entry.id   9048992ccda2d6236d97013a0fbddfeb
#
_cell.length_a   1.000
_cell.length_b   1.000
_cell.length_c   1.000
_cell.angle_alpha   90.00
_cell.angle_beta   90.00
_cell.angle_gamma   90.00
#
_symmetry.space_group_name_H-M   'P 1'
#
loop_
_entity.id
_entity.type
_entity.pdbx_description
1 polymer ?
#
loop_
_entity_poly.entity_id
_entity_poly.type
_entity_poly.pdbx_seq_one_letter_code
_entity_poly.pdbx_strand_id
1 'polypeptide(L)'
;PLLAHACMETPTATAQVTKDGCEVWSPTQNPQAVQDTVAQTLDLPKKSVTAHVTLLGGGFGRKSKPDYTAEAALLARETGRPVQVLWTRADDLQHDYYHAVSAQRMKAGLDDQGMPQAWLQRAAYPSIASTFSAGVTGPAGFELGMGFHNMPVAVPALRTETGLAKSHVRIGWLRSVANIQHAFAVSSFADEIAVAGKHDSYQAWTKMLIGNKTSGPSEHIQRLLNVSEAATSASGWGKKLPRGRGLGFAAHHSFDAYISVVVEVEITKAGELRIPRVDIAADVGTVVHPDRVRAQMEGSVNFGLS
;
A
#
# COMPACT_ATOMS: atom_id res chain seq x y z
N PRO A 1 -11.63 -6.17 -0.24
CA PRO A 1 -11.62 -6.95 -1.48
C PRO A 1 -10.20 -7.15 -2.00
N LEU A 2 -10.05 -8.09 -2.95
CA LEU A 2 -8.83 -8.23 -3.73
C LEU A 2 -8.76 -7.04 -4.71
N LEU A 3 -7.63 -6.32 -4.72
CA LEU A 3 -7.41 -5.19 -5.63
C LEU A 3 -6.42 -5.58 -6.71
N ALA A 4 -6.78 -5.34 -7.97
CA ALA A 4 -5.87 -5.47 -9.11
C ALA A 4 -5.08 -4.16 -9.30
N HIS A 5 -3.89 -4.27 -9.90
CA HIS A 5 -3.05 -3.09 -10.19
C HIS A 5 -3.64 -2.24 -11.31
N ALA A 6 -4.22 -2.87 -12.34
CA ALA A 6 -4.86 -2.22 -13.49
C ALA A 6 -3.99 -1.09 -14.09
N CYS A 7 -2.70 -1.33 -14.27
CA CYS A 7 -1.78 -0.34 -14.84
C CYS A 7 -2.29 0.17 -16.19
N MET A 8 -2.09 1.46 -16.50
CA MET A 8 -2.55 2.03 -17.79
C MET A 8 -1.98 1.25 -18.98
N GLU A 9 -0.69 0.98 -18.95
CA GLU A 9 -0.05 0.03 -19.85
C GLU A 9 -0.21 -1.38 -19.28
N THR A 10 -0.96 -2.25 -19.95
CA THR A 10 -1.09 -3.66 -19.58
C THR A 10 0.26 -4.39 -19.71
N PRO A 11 0.45 -5.55 -19.06
CA PRO A 11 1.67 -6.34 -19.23
C PRO A 11 1.99 -6.60 -20.70
N THR A 12 3.23 -6.28 -21.09
CA THR A 12 3.72 -6.48 -22.46
C THR A 12 5.21 -6.79 -22.45
N ALA A 13 5.65 -7.63 -23.39
CA ALA A 13 7.05 -7.90 -23.62
C ALA A 13 7.28 -8.37 -25.06
N THR A 14 8.43 -8.06 -25.60
CA THR A 14 8.93 -8.65 -26.85
C THR A 14 10.12 -9.54 -26.52
N ALA A 15 10.18 -10.73 -27.09
CA ALA A 15 11.31 -11.63 -26.90
C ALA A 15 11.81 -12.17 -28.23
N GLN A 16 13.11 -12.40 -28.33
CA GLN A 16 13.79 -13.08 -29.40
C GLN A 16 14.72 -14.15 -28.83
N VAL A 17 14.52 -15.39 -29.26
CA VAL A 17 15.37 -16.52 -28.87
C VAL A 17 16.22 -16.94 -30.06
N THR A 18 17.52 -17.10 -29.85
CA THR A 18 18.50 -17.59 -30.82
C THR A 18 19.26 -18.76 -30.24
N LYS A 19 20.16 -19.36 -31.03
CA LYS A 19 21.06 -20.41 -30.53
C LYS A 19 22.02 -19.93 -29.42
N ASP A 20 22.27 -18.63 -29.36
CA ASP A 20 23.24 -18.01 -28.44
C ASP A 20 22.59 -17.49 -27.14
N GLY A 21 21.26 -17.40 -27.11
CA GLY A 21 20.54 -16.90 -25.91
C GLY A 21 19.17 -16.28 -26.21
N CYS A 22 18.72 -15.45 -25.27
CA CYS A 22 17.44 -14.76 -25.37
C CYS A 22 17.61 -13.26 -25.08
N GLU A 23 17.03 -12.43 -25.91
CA GLU A 23 16.85 -11.00 -25.66
C GLU A 23 15.38 -10.70 -25.38
N VAL A 24 15.10 -9.91 -24.34
CA VAL A 24 13.75 -9.50 -23.95
C VAL A 24 13.69 -7.99 -23.76
N TRP A 25 12.73 -7.33 -24.41
CA TRP A 25 12.39 -5.91 -24.24
C TRP A 25 11.09 -5.83 -23.46
N SER A 26 11.13 -5.15 -22.30
CA SER A 26 9.99 -5.16 -21.39
C SER A 26 9.96 -3.93 -20.48
N PRO A 27 8.76 -3.31 -20.26
CA PRO A 27 8.57 -2.31 -19.24
C PRO A 27 8.51 -3.02 -17.87
N THR A 28 9.64 -3.11 -17.20
CA THR A 28 9.78 -3.85 -15.93
C THR A 28 10.28 -2.96 -14.79
N GLN A 29 9.85 -3.27 -13.56
CA GLN A 29 10.38 -2.69 -12.32
C GLN A 29 11.55 -3.53 -11.75
N ASN A 30 11.82 -4.72 -12.31
CA ASN A 30 12.85 -5.62 -11.81
C ASN A 30 13.52 -6.39 -12.97
N PRO A 31 14.50 -5.77 -13.64
CA PRO A 31 15.19 -6.43 -14.77
C PRO A 31 15.96 -7.69 -14.37
N GLN A 32 16.43 -7.76 -13.12
CA GLN A 32 17.09 -8.97 -12.62
C GLN A 32 16.12 -10.15 -12.55
N ALA A 33 14.89 -9.91 -12.08
CA ALA A 33 13.86 -10.96 -12.06
C ALA A 33 13.44 -11.39 -13.48
N VAL A 34 13.45 -10.48 -14.46
CA VAL A 34 13.25 -10.84 -15.87
C VAL A 34 14.32 -11.81 -16.33
N GLN A 35 15.59 -11.48 -16.12
CA GLN A 35 16.72 -12.34 -16.50
C GLN A 35 16.62 -13.72 -15.84
N ASP A 36 16.35 -13.75 -14.53
CA ASP A 36 16.24 -14.99 -13.75
C ASP A 36 15.10 -15.87 -14.24
N THR A 37 13.92 -15.28 -14.42
CA THR A 37 12.72 -16.02 -14.81
C THR A 37 12.81 -16.54 -16.24
N VAL A 38 13.29 -15.72 -17.19
CA VAL A 38 13.46 -16.13 -18.58
C VAL A 38 14.51 -17.23 -18.69
N ALA A 39 15.65 -17.10 -17.99
CA ALA A 39 16.68 -18.13 -17.97
C ALA A 39 16.12 -19.46 -17.44
N GLN A 40 15.36 -19.43 -16.35
CA GLN A 40 14.72 -20.62 -15.79
C GLN A 40 13.66 -21.21 -16.74
N THR A 41 12.83 -20.36 -17.37
CA THR A 41 11.77 -20.81 -18.28
C THR A 41 12.31 -21.51 -19.54
N LEU A 42 13.44 -21.00 -20.06
CA LEU A 42 14.05 -21.52 -21.26
C LEU A 42 15.14 -22.58 -21.02
N ASP A 43 15.46 -22.86 -19.74
CA ASP A 43 16.59 -23.70 -19.32
C ASP A 43 17.94 -23.21 -19.91
N LEU A 44 18.17 -21.89 -19.80
CA LEU A 44 19.38 -21.22 -20.29
C LEU A 44 20.26 -20.74 -19.14
N PRO A 45 21.58 -20.67 -19.34
CA PRO A 45 22.44 -19.94 -18.40
C PRO A 45 22.00 -18.48 -18.29
N LYS A 46 21.97 -17.93 -17.08
CA LYS A 46 21.58 -16.54 -16.80
C LYS A 46 22.31 -15.51 -17.69
N LYS A 47 23.60 -15.72 -17.90
CA LYS A 47 24.46 -14.85 -18.75
C LYS A 47 24.04 -14.81 -20.23
N SER A 48 23.25 -15.77 -20.70
CA SER A 48 22.73 -15.84 -22.06
C SER A 48 21.38 -15.12 -22.21
N VAL A 49 20.87 -14.49 -21.15
CA VAL A 49 19.63 -13.71 -21.21
C VAL A 49 19.95 -12.23 -21.01
N THR A 50 19.56 -11.41 -21.98
CA THR A 50 19.66 -9.94 -21.91
C THR A 50 18.26 -9.33 -21.74
N ALA A 51 18.08 -8.54 -20.68
CA ALA A 51 16.85 -7.80 -20.42
C ALA A 51 17.04 -6.31 -20.75
N HIS A 52 16.34 -5.84 -21.77
CA HIS A 52 16.30 -4.43 -22.18
C HIS A 52 15.08 -3.78 -21.51
N VAL A 53 15.32 -2.80 -20.65
CA VAL A 53 14.25 -2.06 -19.97
C VAL A 53 13.72 -0.96 -20.88
N THR A 54 12.43 -1.02 -21.18
CA THR A 54 11.73 0.01 -21.94
C THR A 54 11.03 1.02 -21.01
N LEU A 55 10.47 2.09 -21.56
CA LEU A 55 9.63 3.01 -20.82
C LEU A 55 8.45 2.27 -20.19
N LEU A 56 8.09 2.65 -18.96
CA LEU A 56 7.09 1.96 -18.15
C LEU A 56 5.85 2.84 -18.01
N GLY A 57 4.73 2.38 -18.57
CA GLY A 57 3.42 3.05 -18.48
C GLY A 57 2.64 2.73 -17.21
N GLY A 58 3.33 2.69 -16.08
CA GLY A 58 2.81 2.32 -14.76
C GLY A 58 3.14 0.88 -14.37
N GLY A 59 3.45 0.67 -13.11
CA GLY A 59 3.79 -0.65 -12.58
C GLY A 59 3.14 -0.92 -11.23
N PHE A 60 3.23 0.02 -10.30
CA PHE A 60 2.63 -0.03 -8.95
C PHE A 60 2.98 -1.29 -8.15
N GLY A 61 4.06 -1.99 -8.52
CA GLY A 61 4.45 -3.29 -8.00
C GLY A 61 4.18 -4.46 -8.93
N ARG A 62 3.17 -4.39 -9.82
CA ARG A 62 2.81 -5.47 -10.76
C ARG A 62 3.96 -5.88 -11.66
N LYS A 63 4.64 -4.90 -12.25
CA LYS A 63 5.69 -5.15 -13.23
C LYS A 63 7.06 -5.49 -12.63
N SER A 64 7.13 -5.73 -11.32
CA SER A 64 8.24 -6.45 -10.70
C SER A 64 8.13 -7.97 -10.85
N LYS A 65 7.01 -8.48 -11.36
CA LYS A 65 6.75 -9.89 -11.66
C LYS A 65 6.80 -10.11 -13.18
N PRO A 66 7.75 -10.89 -13.67
CA PRO A 66 8.04 -11.01 -15.09
C PRO A 66 7.33 -12.20 -15.77
N ASP A 67 6.14 -12.58 -15.33
CA ASP A 67 5.35 -13.67 -15.92
C ASP A 67 5.09 -13.45 -17.42
N TYR A 68 4.67 -12.25 -17.81
CA TYR A 68 4.44 -11.87 -19.21
C TYR A 68 5.73 -11.86 -20.05
N THR A 69 6.89 -11.67 -19.44
CA THR A 69 8.17 -11.76 -20.17
C THR A 69 8.56 -13.22 -20.43
N ALA A 70 8.28 -14.12 -19.47
CA ALA A 70 8.47 -15.54 -19.63
C ALA A 70 7.55 -16.12 -20.73
N GLU A 71 6.31 -15.67 -20.81
CA GLU A 71 5.37 -16.02 -21.88
C GLU A 71 5.91 -15.62 -23.25
N ALA A 72 6.37 -14.38 -23.41
CA ALA A 72 6.95 -13.90 -24.66
C ALA A 72 8.18 -14.73 -25.09
N ALA A 73 9.06 -15.03 -24.14
CA ALA A 73 10.26 -15.82 -24.38
C ALA A 73 9.93 -17.27 -24.78
N LEU A 74 8.98 -17.91 -24.10
CA LEU A 74 8.52 -19.25 -24.41
C LEU A 74 7.92 -19.32 -25.81
N LEU A 75 7.02 -18.39 -26.15
CA LEU A 75 6.40 -18.33 -27.47
C LEU A 75 7.42 -18.03 -28.59
N ALA A 76 8.41 -17.18 -28.30
CA ALA A 76 9.49 -16.91 -29.25
C ALA A 76 10.33 -18.18 -29.57
N ARG A 77 10.61 -19.00 -28.54
CA ARG A 77 11.30 -20.28 -28.70
C ARG A 77 10.47 -21.26 -29.54
N GLU A 78 9.20 -21.44 -29.20
CA GLU A 78 8.32 -22.42 -29.87
C GLU A 78 8.03 -22.05 -31.32
N THR A 79 7.96 -20.75 -31.64
CA THR A 79 7.71 -20.28 -33.02
C THR A 79 8.99 -20.10 -33.86
N GLY A 80 10.16 -20.06 -33.23
CA GLY A 80 11.43 -19.76 -33.89
C GLY A 80 11.51 -18.34 -34.47
N ARG A 81 10.70 -17.41 -33.97
CA ARG A 81 10.60 -16.01 -34.40
C ARG A 81 10.54 -15.05 -33.24
N PRO A 82 10.88 -13.76 -33.43
CA PRO A 82 10.56 -12.74 -32.42
C PRO A 82 9.05 -12.68 -32.18
N VAL A 83 8.65 -12.63 -30.91
CA VAL A 83 7.24 -12.58 -30.47
C VAL A 83 7.03 -11.41 -29.51
N GLN A 84 5.99 -10.64 -29.79
CA GLN A 84 5.46 -9.67 -28.82
C GLN A 84 4.19 -10.24 -28.18
N VAL A 85 4.19 -10.27 -26.85
CA VAL A 85 3.00 -10.53 -26.03
C VAL A 85 2.45 -9.20 -25.53
N LEU A 86 1.17 -8.98 -25.68
CA LEU A 86 0.43 -7.86 -25.13
C LEU A 86 -0.85 -8.42 -24.50
N TRP A 87 -0.95 -8.31 -23.18
CA TRP A 87 -2.16 -8.71 -22.47
C TRP A 87 -3.30 -7.75 -22.75
N THR A 88 -4.50 -8.27 -22.92
CA THR A 88 -5.70 -7.46 -22.88
C THR A 88 -5.95 -6.95 -21.46
N ARG A 89 -6.83 -5.96 -21.29
CA ARG A 89 -7.24 -5.52 -19.94
C ARG A 89 -7.94 -6.65 -19.16
N ALA A 90 -8.67 -7.52 -19.84
CA ALA A 90 -9.29 -8.68 -19.22
C ALA A 90 -8.24 -9.66 -18.67
N ASP A 91 -7.21 -9.97 -19.44
CA ASP A 91 -6.10 -10.82 -19.00
C ASP A 91 -5.37 -10.20 -17.79
N ASP A 92 -5.07 -8.91 -17.85
CA ASP A 92 -4.41 -8.17 -16.77
C ASP A 92 -5.21 -8.24 -15.45
N LEU A 93 -6.54 -8.04 -15.51
CA LEU A 93 -7.40 -8.08 -14.34
C LEU A 93 -7.62 -9.50 -13.81
N GLN A 94 -7.68 -10.51 -14.69
CA GLN A 94 -7.93 -11.91 -14.30
C GLN A 94 -6.69 -12.63 -13.79
N HIS A 95 -5.51 -12.22 -14.26
CA HIS A 95 -4.23 -12.88 -13.98
C HIS A 95 -3.24 -11.98 -13.22
N ASP A 96 -3.76 -11.04 -12.45
CA ASP A 96 -2.91 -10.16 -11.65
C ASP A 96 -2.30 -10.86 -10.43
N TYR A 97 -1.34 -10.20 -9.79
CA TYR A 97 -0.87 -10.47 -8.44
C TYR A 97 -1.58 -9.50 -7.49
N TYR A 98 -2.70 -9.90 -6.95
CA TYR A 98 -3.61 -9.01 -6.22
C TYR A 98 -3.05 -8.52 -4.89
N HIS A 99 -3.55 -7.38 -4.42
CA HIS A 99 -3.36 -6.98 -3.03
C HIS A 99 -4.09 -7.96 -2.09
N ALA A 100 -3.43 -8.33 -0.99
CA ALA A 100 -3.98 -9.26 -0.02
C ALA A 100 -5.22 -8.70 0.69
N VAL A 101 -6.25 -9.53 0.85
CA VAL A 101 -7.35 -9.24 1.77
C VAL A 101 -6.87 -9.51 3.20
N SER A 102 -7.16 -8.58 4.12
CA SER A 102 -6.79 -8.67 5.54
C SER A 102 -8.04 -8.70 6.42
N ALA A 103 -8.03 -9.57 7.42
CA ALA A 103 -8.95 -9.53 8.55
C ALA A 103 -8.20 -9.02 9.77
N GLN A 104 -8.74 -7.97 10.43
CA GLN A 104 -8.14 -7.40 11.61
C GLN A 104 -9.14 -7.32 12.76
N ARG A 105 -8.71 -7.72 13.94
CA ARG A 105 -9.47 -7.61 15.18
C ARG A 105 -8.67 -6.80 16.18
N MET A 106 -9.29 -5.77 16.71
CA MET A 106 -8.66 -4.85 17.64
C MET A 106 -9.48 -4.72 18.90
N LYS A 107 -8.80 -4.48 20.02
CA LYS A 107 -9.40 -4.18 21.34
C LYS A 107 -8.51 -3.18 22.06
N ALA A 108 -9.11 -2.26 22.80
CA ALA A 108 -8.41 -1.36 23.69
C ALA A 108 -9.07 -1.36 25.06
N GLY A 109 -8.25 -1.18 26.10
CA GLY A 109 -8.69 -0.80 27.44
C GLY A 109 -8.40 0.68 27.64
N LEU A 110 -9.38 1.45 28.07
CA LEU A 110 -9.26 2.89 28.30
C LEU A 110 -9.12 3.15 29.81
N ASP A 111 -8.40 4.22 30.16
CA ASP A 111 -8.38 4.75 31.52
C ASP A 111 -9.60 5.65 31.80
N ASP A 112 -9.65 6.18 33.02
CA ASP A 112 -10.73 7.09 33.47
C ASP A 112 -10.77 8.41 32.68
N GLN A 113 -9.69 8.73 31.95
CA GLN A 113 -9.59 9.90 31.07
C GLN A 113 -9.95 9.57 29.63
N GLY A 114 -10.33 8.32 29.33
CA GLY A 114 -10.69 7.88 27.99
C GLY A 114 -9.51 7.65 27.05
N MET A 115 -8.28 7.56 27.57
CA MET A 115 -7.08 7.30 26.79
C MET A 115 -6.67 5.81 26.85
N PRO A 116 -6.11 5.23 25.78
CA PRO A 116 -5.79 3.82 25.73
C PRO A 116 -4.62 3.47 26.66
N GLN A 117 -4.84 2.55 27.59
CA GLN A 117 -3.81 1.93 28.44
C GLN A 117 -3.36 0.57 27.90
N ALA A 118 -4.21 -0.09 27.16
CA ALA A 118 -3.90 -1.35 26.50
C ALA A 118 -4.46 -1.38 25.07
N TRP A 119 -3.71 -1.95 24.16
CA TRP A 119 -4.09 -2.14 22.76
C TRP A 119 -3.71 -3.53 22.30
N LEU A 120 -4.68 -4.31 21.88
CA LEU A 120 -4.50 -5.59 21.21
C LEU A 120 -4.86 -5.42 19.74
N GLN A 121 -3.93 -5.79 18.83
CA GLN A 121 -4.19 -5.90 17.40
C GLN A 121 -3.87 -7.29 16.91
N ARG A 122 -4.84 -7.93 16.27
CA ARG A 122 -4.70 -9.22 15.58
C ARG A 122 -4.93 -9.02 14.11
N ALA A 123 -4.04 -9.56 13.28
CA ALA A 123 -4.16 -9.51 11.83
C ALA A 123 -3.97 -10.90 11.21
N ALA A 124 -4.78 -11.22 10.20
CA ALA A 124 -4.61 -12.41 9.37
C ALA A 124 -4.79 -12.03 7.91
N TYR A 125 -3.77 -12.32 7.10
CA TYR A 125 -3.77 -12.10 5.65
C TYR A 125 -2.75 -13.01 4.98
N PRO A 126 -2.95 -13.40 3.71
CA PRO A 126 -1.97 -14.17 2.98
C PRO A 126 -0.75 -13.30 2.67
N SER A 127 0.43 -13.81 3.01
CA SER A 127 1.70 -13.13 2.72
C SER A 127 1.98 -13.09 1.22
N ILE A 128 2.55 -12.00 0.75
CA ILE A 128 3.15 -11.89 -0.59
C ILE A 128 4.21 -12.99 -0.79
N ALA A 129 4.98 -13.30 0.25
CA ALA A 129 6.00 -14.33 0.19
C ALA A 129 5.43 -15.72 -0.15
N SER A 130 4.15 -16.00 0.16
CA SER A 130 3.50 -17.28 -0.15
C SER A 130 3.39 -17.56 -1.64
N THR A 131 3.42 -16.54 -2.48
CA THR A 131 3.42 -16.68 -3.95
C THR A 131 4.78 -17.18 -4.47
N PHE A 132 5.86 -16.98 -3.73
CA PHE A 132 7.24 -17.25 -4.16
C PHE A 132 7.94 -18.34 -3.37
N SER A 133 7.41 -18.69 -2.20
CA SER A 133 8.00 -19.69 -1.30
C SER A 133 6.92 -20.63 -0.80
N ALA A 134 7.05 -21.90 -1.15
CA ALA A 134 6.19 -22.95 -0.61
C ALA A 134 6.31 -23.01 0.92
N GLY A 135 5.18 -23.23 1.61
CA GLY A 135 5.14 -23.36 3.07
C GLY A 135 4.97 -22.04 3.83
N VAL A 136 5.04 -20.88 3.20
CA VAL A 136 4.68 -19.61 3.83
C VAL A 136 3.16 -19.52 3.92
N THR A 137 2.63 -19.48 5.14
CA THR A 137 1.18 -19.51 5.40
C THR A 137 0.67 -18.32 6.20
N GLY A 138 1.56 -17.38 6.57
CA GLY A 138 1.19 -16.18 7.33
C GLY A 138 2.06 -14.99 6.97
N PRO A 139 1.75 -13.82 7.54
CA PRO A 139 2.48 -12.58 7.28
C PRO A 139 3.98 -12.71 7.49
N ALA A 140 4.76 -12.20 6.54
CA ALA A 140 6.22 -12.16 6.64
C ALA A 140 6.69 -10.97 7.49
N GLY A 141 7.88 -11.07 8.08
CA GLY A 141 8.42 -10.03 8.97
C GLY A 141 8.48 -8.64 8.33
N PHE A 142 8.85 -8.55 7.03
CA PHE A 142 8.88 -7.28 6.32
C PHE A 142 7.48 -6.66 6.17
N GLU A 143 6.43 -7.46 5.97
CA GLU A 143 5.04 -6.97 5.89
C GLU A 143 4.55 -6.45 7.25
N LEU A 144 4.94 -7.13 8.33
CA LEU A 144 4.59 -6.72 9.70
C LEU A 144 5.33 -5.43 10.13
N GLY A 145 6.50 -5.15 9.57
CA GLY A 145 7.22 -3.89 9.74
C GLY A 145 6.57 -2.69 9.04
N MET A 146 5.47 -2.88 8.30
CA MET A 146 4.76 -1.84 7.56
C MET A 146 3.50 -1.36 8.28
N GLY A 147 3.65 -0.82 9.49
CA GLY A 147 2.55 -0.23 10.26
C GLY A 147 1.84 -1.17 11.23
N PHE A 148 2.32 -2.40 11.43
CA PHE A 148 1.78 -3.34 12.40
C PHE A 148 2.63 -3.42 13.68
N HIS A 149 3.88 -3.89 13.58
CA HIS A 149 4.78 -3.89 14.74
C HIS A 149 5.35 -2.51 15.07
N ASN A 150 5.48 -1.68 14.06
CA ASN A 150 6.01 -0.31 14.15
C ASN A 150 4.91 0.75 14.08
N MET A 151 3.67 0.41 14.49
CA MET A 151 2.62 1.42 14.55
C MET A 151 3.07 2.59 15.45
N PRO A 152 2.78 3.84 15.08
CA PRO A 152 3.36 5.01 15.73
C PRO A 152 2.67 5.38 17.06
N VAL A 153 1.91 4.48 17.68
CA VAL A 153 1.16 4.76 18.91
C VAL A 153 1.95 4.36 20.14
N ALA A 154 2.02 5.25 21.10
CA ALA A 154 2.66 5.05 22.40
C ALA A 154 1.60 4.66 23.45
N VAL A 155 1.22 3.39 23.49
CA VAL A 155 0.29 2.81 24.45
C VAL A 155 1.08 2.01 25.49
N PRO A 156 0.78 2.10 26.82
CA PRO A 156 1.54 1.41 27.85
C PRO A 156 1.63 -0.10 27.68
N ALA A 157 0.53 -0.75 27.27
CA ALA A 157 0.48 -2.17 27.00
C ALA A 157 0.03 -2.43 25.55
N LEU A 158 0.99 -2.72 24.66
CA LEU A 158 0.74 -3.04 23.25
C LEU A 158 1.00 -4.51 22.99
N ARG A 159 0.02 -5.21 22.42
CA ARG A 159 0.16 -6.60 21.96
C ARG A 159 -0.29 -6.75 20.51
N THR A 160 0.58 -7.29 19.68
CA THR A 160 0.30 -7.63 18.27
C THR A 160 0.34 -9.14 18.09
N GLU A 161 -0.65 -9.68 17.37
CA GLU A 161 -0.75 -11.12 17.09
C GLU A 161 -1.09 -11.33 15.62
N THR A 162 -0.53 -12.37 15.00
CA THR A 162 -0.81 -12.73 13.61
C THR A 162 -1.42 -14.11 13.51
N GLY A 163 -2.32 -14.28 12.55
CA GLY A 163 -2.93 -15.55 12.20
C GLY A 163 -2.48 -16.04 10.83
N LEU A 164 -2.58 -17.34 10.61
CA LEU A 164 -2.34 -17.96 9.33
C LEU A 164 -3.50 -17.65 8.38
N ALA A 165 -3.18 -17.32 7.13
CA ALA A 165 -4.15 -17.18 6.05
C ALA A 165 -3.55 -17.68 4.73
N LYS A 166 -4.35 -18.33 3.91
CA LYS A 166 -3.97 -18.78 2.57
C LYS A 166 -4.79 -18.04 1.53
N SER A 167 -4.18 -17.76 0.39
CA SER A 167 -4.87 -17.24 -0.78
C SER A 167 -5.05 -18.35 -1.81
N HIS A 168 -6.16 -18.32 -2.53
CA HIS A 168 -6.42 -19.15 -3.71
C HIS A 168 -6.02 -18.45 -5.02
N VAL A 169 -5.58 -17.19 -4.93
CA VAL A 169 -5.08 -16.37 -6.02
C VAL A 169 -3.66 -15.88 -5.74
N ARG A 170 -2.96 -15.45 -6.76
CA ARG A 170 -1.62 -14.89 -6.62
C ARG A 170 -1.68 -13.55 -5.86
N ILE A 171 -0.81 -13.38 -4.90
CA ILE A 171 -0.67 -12.15 -4.10
C ILE A 171 0.65 -11.47 -4.45
N GLY A 172 0.62 -10.15 -4.61
CA GLY A 172 1.78 -9.37 -4.98
C GLY A 172 1.89 -8.02 -4.30
N TRP A 173 2.83 -7.22 -4.76
CA TRP A 173 3.08 -5.88 -4.25
C TRP A 173 2.17 -4.87 -4.95
N LEU A 174 1.12 -4.44 -4.31
CA LEU A 174 0.47 -3.20 -4.69
C LEU A 174 1.13 -2.03 -3.93
N ARG A 175 1.29 -0.88 -4.57
CA ARG A 175 1.85 0.35 -4.00
C ARG A 175 1.51 0.51 -2.52
N SER A 176 2.51 0.78 -1.68
CA SER A 176 2.46 0.82 -0.20
C SER A 176 2.31 -0.54 0.49
N VAL A 177 2.11 -1.63 -0.24
CA VAL A 177 2.17 -3.02 0.26
C VAL A 177 1.26 -3.22 1.49
N ALA A 178 1.78 -3.79 2.59
CA ALA A 178 1.01 -4.05 3.80
C ALA A 178 0.65 -2.78 4.60
N ASN A 179 1.27 -1.63 4.27
CA ASN A 179 0.84 -0.35 4.86
C ASN A 179 -0.64 -0.04 4.57
N ILE A 180 -1.21 -0.49 3.44
CA ILE A 180 -2.61 -0.22 3.07
C ILE A 180 -3.56 -0.70 4.16
N GLN A 181 -3.52 -2.00 4.50
CA GLN A 181 -4.42 -2.57 5.49
C GLN A 181 -4.10 -2.14 6.92
N HIS A 182 -2.82 -1.92 7.23
CA HIS A 182 -2.42 -1.51 8.58
C HIS A 182 -2.76 -0.04 8.84
N ALA A 183 -2.55 0.85 7.87
CA ALA A 183 -2.94 2.25 7.98
C ALA A 183 -4.45 2.40 8.20
N PHE A 184 -5.25 1.69 7.42
CA PHE A 184 -6.70 1.68 7.59
C PHE A 184 -7.10 1.22 8.99
N ALA A 185 -6.60 0.07 9.43
CA ALA A 185 -6.97 -0.50 10.72
C ALA A 185 -6.55 0.38 11.90
N VAL A 186 -5.30 0.81 11.93
CA VAL A 186 -4.76 1.61 13.04
C VAL A 186 -5.44 2.97 13.13
N SER A 187 -5.60 3.68 11.99
CA SER A 187 -6.23 5.01 12.00
C SER A 187 -7.71 4.94 12.33
N SER A 188 -8.46 3.98 11.76
CA SER A 188 -9.88 3.81 12.07
C SER A 188 -10.11 3.45 13.54
N PHE A 189 -9.28 2.56 14.09
CA PHE A 189 -9.43 2.15 15.48
C PHE A 189 -9.00 3.26 16.45
N ALA A 190 -8.01 4.08 16.09
CA ALA A 190 -7.65 5.27 16.87
C ALA A 190 -8.82 6.27 16.95
N ASP A 191 -9.57 6.43 15.85
CA ASP A 191 -10.79 7.25 15.82
C ASP A 191 -11.90 6.65 16.70
N GLU A 192 -12.15 5.34 16.63
CA GLU A 192 -13.09 4.65 17.53
C GLU A 192 -12.73 4.83 19.00
N ILE A 193 -11.44 4.76 19.36
CA ILE A 193 -10.94 5.03 20.71
C ILE A 193 -11.23 6.47 21.11
N ALA A 194 -10.95 7.44 20.22
CA ALA A 194 -11.23 8.85 20.50
C ALA A 194 -12.71 9.09 20.79
N VAL A 195 -13.60 8.53 19.96
CA VAL A 195 -15.06 8.63 20.16
C VAL A 195 -15.49 7.97 21.47
N ALA A 196 -15.02 6.76 21.77
CA ALA A 196 -15.32 6.06 23.01
C ALA A 196 -14.83 6.82 24.26
N GLY A 197 -13.66 7.45 24.16
CA GLY A 197 -13.06 8.30 25.19
C GLY A 197 -13.64 9.71 25.24
N LYS A 198 -14.57 10.08 24.35
CA LYS A 198 -15.15 11.42 24.22
C LYS A 198 -14.11 12.52 23.93
N HIS A 199 -13.11 12.18 23.12
CA HIS A 199 -12.07 13.08 22.66
C HIS A 199 -12.30 13.48 21.21
N ASP A 200 -11.73 14.61 20.83
CA ASP A 200 -11.50 14.96 19.44
C ASP A 200 -10.47 13.99 18.81
N SER A 201 -10.76 13.46 17.61
CA SER A 201 -9.95 12.42 16.98
C SER A 201 -8.51 12.86 16.73
N TYR A 202 -8.29 14.10 16.27
CA TYR A 202 -6.95 14.64 16.04
C TYR A 202 -6.19 14.85 17.37
N GLN A 203 -6.85 15.36 18.40
CA GLN A 203 -6.23 15.54 19.71
C GLN A 203 -5.88 14.20 20.38
N ALA A 204 -6.76 13.22 20.28
CA ALA A 204 -6.50 11.87 20.77
C ALA A 204 -5.33 11.22 20.02
N TRP A 205 -5.30 11.34 18.70
CA TRP A 205 -4.19 10.87 17.88
C TRP A 205 -2.86 11.48 18.29
N THR A 206 -2.80 12.80 18.42
CA THR A 206 -1.61 13.53 18.87
C THR A 206 -1.11 13.02 20.23
N LYS A 207 -2.02 12.83 21.19
CA LYS A 207 -1.66 12.27 22.50
C LYS A 207 -1.14 10.84 22.39
N MET A 208 -1.76 9.98 21.56
CA MET A 208 -1.28 8.61 21.32
C MET A 208 0.09 8.56 20.66
N LEU A 209 0.43 9.51 19.79
CA LEU A 209 1.76 9.59 19.15
C LEU A 209 2.85 9.99 20.16
N ILE A 210 2.58 10.98 21.01
CA ILE A 210 3.55 11.51 21.98
C ILE A 210 3.68 10.55 23.16
N GLY A 211 2.58 10.00 23.65
CA GLY A 211 2.52 9.21 24.88
C GLY A 211 3.02 9.98 26.09
N ASN A 212 3.49 9.25 27.09
CA ASN A 212 4.02 9.83 28.33
C ASN A 212 5.55 10.04 28.31
N LYS A 213 6.16 10.21 27.12
CA LYS A 213 7.60 10.38 27.01
C LYS A 213 8.03 11.79 27.44
N THR A 214 8.94 11.85 28.41
CA THR A 214 9.54 13.11 28.89
C THR A 214 10.61 13.68 27.97
N SER A 215 11.15 12.86 27.06
CA SER A 215 12.22 13.22 26.12
C SER A 215 11.74 13.88 24.81
N GLY A 216 10.43 14.16 24.70
CA GLY A 216 9.84 14.64 23.45
C GLY A 216 9.67 13.55 22.37
N PRO A 217 9.03 13.88 21.26
CA PRO A 217 8.85 12.96 20.12
C PRO A 217 10.17 12.71 19.38
N SER A 218 10.34 11.49 18.85
CA SER A 218 11.42 11.22 17.90
C SER A 218 11.20 12.02 16.60
N GLU A 219 12.23 12.17 15.76
CA GLU A 219 12.11 12.82 14.45
C GLU A 219 10.98 12.23 13.61
N HIS A 220 10.87 10.90 13.58
CA HIS A 220 9.79 10.17 12.92
C HIS A 220 8.40 10.61 13.41
N ILE A 221 8.20 10.67 14.72
CA ILE A 221 6.92 11.11 15.30
C ILE A 221 6.68 12.60 15.04
N GLN A 222 7.72 13.43 15.12
CA GLN A 222 7.60 14.86 14.83
C GLN A 222 7.16 15.14 13.39
N ARG A 223 7.71 14.43 12.40
CA ARG A 223 7.29 14.55 11.01
C ARG A 223 5.81 14.15 10.83
N LEU A 224 5.37 13.09 11.50
CA LEU A 224 3.97 12.66 11.47
C LEU A 224 3.05 13.69 12.14
N LEU A 225 3.46 14.29 13.24
CA LEU A 225 2.73 15.40 13.91
C LEU A 225 2.62 16.62 12.98
N ASN A 226 3.71 17.00 12.33
CA ASN A 226 3.75 18.16 11.43
C ASN A 226 2.75 18.03 10.26
N VAL A 227 2.71 16.86 9.59
CA VAL A 227 1.72 16.64 8.52
C VAL A 227 0.31 16.56 9.06
N SER A 228 0.11 16.04 10.28
CA SER A 228 -1.20 15.99 10.92
C SER A 228 -1.73 17.39 11.22
N GLU A 229 -0.90 18.27 11.78
CA GLU A 229 -1.22 19.66 12.03
C GLU A 229 -1.50 20.43 10.74
N ALA A 230 -0.68 20.24 9.71
CA ALA A 230 -0.86 20.91 8.43
C ALA A 230 -2.19 20.55 7.76
N ALA A 231 -2.58 19.27 7.73
CA ALA A 231 -3.84 18.81 7.14
C ALA A 231 -5.06 19.31 7.93
N THR A 232 -5.01 19.23 9.26
CA THR A 232 -6.12 19.69 10.12
C THR A 232 -6.29 21.22 10.05
N SER A 233 -5.19 21.97 10.03
CA SER A 233 -5.22 23.42 9.85
C SER A 233 -5.82 23.82 8.49
N ALA A 234 -5.39 23.17 7.41
CA ALA A 234 -5.89 23.45 6.06
C ALA A 234 -7.40 23.16 5.91
N SER A 235 -7.87 22.07 6.52
CA SER A 235 -9.28 21.67 6.45
C SER A 235 -10.20 22.53 7.31
N GLY A 236 -9.65 23.29 8.26
CA GLY A 236 -10.41 23.98 9.31
C GLY A 236 -11.03 22.98 10.28
N TRP A 237 -10.28 21.97 10.72
CA TRP A 237 -10.68 20.99 11.72
C TRP A 237 -11.28 21.67 12.96
N GLY A 238 -12.33 21.09 13.53
CA GLY A 238 -13.05 21.69 14.67
C GLY A 238 -14.12 22.72 14.29
N LYS A 239 -14.24 23.14 13.01
CA LYS A 239 -15.33 24.00 12.56
C LYS A 239 -16.68 23.29 12.71
N LYS A 240 -17.72 24.03 13.06
CA LYS A 240 -19.10 23.50 13.11
C LYS A 240 -19.59 23.26 11.68
N LEU A 241 -19.96 22.05 11.37
CA LEU A 241 -20.53 21.66 10.09
C LEU A 241 -22.05 21.56 10.14
N PRO A 242 -22.74 21.73 9.00
CA PRO A 242 -24.17 21.46 8.88
C PRO A 242 -24.50 20.00 9.21
N ARG A 243 -25.75 19.74 9.61
CA ARG A 243 -26.24 18.37 9.83
C ARG A 243 -26.06 17.53 8.55
N GLY A 244 -25.55 16.32 8.72
CA GLY A 244 -25.26 15.41 7.61
C GLY A 244 -23.84 15.52 7.07
N ARG A 245 -23.04 16.47 7.58
CA ARG A 245 -21.62 16.60 7.23
C ARG A 245 -20.71 16.30 8.42
N GLY A 246 -19.54 15.78 8.13
CA GLY A 246 -18.50 15.48 9.12
C GLY A 246 -17.10 15.53 8.51
N LEU A 247 -16.09 15.61 9.35
CA LEU A 247 -14.68 15.47 8.97
C LEU A 247 -14.13 14.17 9.55
N GLY A 248 -13.42 13.43 8.73
CA GLY A 248 -12.62 12.27 9.14
C GLY A 248 -11.13 12.59 8.99
N PHE A 249 -10.32 12.10 9.93
CA PHE A 249 -8.89 12.32 9.98
C PHE A 249 -8.13 11.00 9.99
N ALA A 250 -7.02 10.92 9.25
CA ALA A 250 -6.08 9.82 9.33
C ALA A 250 -4.66 10.32 9.05
N ALA A 251 -3.65 9.68 9.67
CA ALA A 251 -2.25 9.92 9.34
C ALA A 251 -1.46 8.62 9.38
N HIS A 252 -0.50 8.48 8.46
CA HIS A 252 0.32 7.28 8.37
C HIS A 252 1.71 7.59 7.79
N HIS A 253 2.65 6.72 8.12
CA HIS A 253 3.99 6.69 7.54
C HIS A 253 4.14 5.42 6.69
N SER A 254 4.52 5.60 5.43
CA SER A 254 4.77 4.49 4.50
C SER A 254 6.12 4.68 3.82
N PHE A 255 7.05 3.77 4.03
CA PHE A 255 8.45 3.90 3.65
C PHE A 255 9.04 5.20 4.22
N ASP A 256 9.46 6.16 3.36
CA ASP A 256 10.04 7.44 3.80
C ASP A 256 9.08 8.63 3.68
N ALA A 257 7.79 8.36 3.42
CA ALA A 257 6.76 9.38 3.25
C ALA A 257 5.79 9.41 4.44
N TYR A 258 5.49 10.62 4.92
CA TYR A 258 4.51 10.88 5.97
C TYR A 258 3.33 11.61 5.36
N ILE A 259 2.15 11.07 5.56
CA ILE A 259 0.92 11.58 4.94
C ILE A 259 -0.13 11.75 6.02
N SER A 260 -0.84 12.88 5.98
CA SER A 260 -2.08 13.08 6.72
C SER A 260 -3.17 13.53 5.78
N VAL A 261 -4.37 13.03 6.03
CA VAL A 261 -5.55 13.30 5.20
C VAL A 261 -6.72 13.70 6.11
N VAL A 262 -7.40 14.76 5.73
CA VAL A 262 -8.73 15.11 6.28
C VAL A 262 -9.73 15.03 5.14
N VAL A 263 -10.80 14.25 5.36
CA VAL A 263 -11.87 14.03 4.38
C VAL A 263 -13.15 14.66 4.91
N GLU A 264 -13.76 15.59 4.16
CA GLU A 264 -15.12 16.06 4.43
C GLU A 264 -16.10 15.10 3.76
N VAL A 265 -17.04 14.58 4.54
CA VAL A 265 -18.11 13.71 4.07
C VAL A 265 -19.45 14.37 4.24
N GLU A 266 -20.37 14.10 3.32
CA GLU A 266 -21.76 14.51 3.39
C GLU A 266 -22.67 13.33 3.13
N ILE A 267 -23.63 13.10 4.02
CA ILE A 267 -24.75 12.18 3.77
C ILE A 267 -25.96 13.04 3.40
N THR A 268 -26.41 12.91 2.17
CA THR A 268 -27.58 13.63 1.66
C THR A 268 -28.86 13.15 2.34
N LYS A 269 -29.96 13.91 2.19
CA LYS A 269 -31.29 13.47 2.69
C LYS A 269 -31.77 12.17 2.06
N ALA A 270 -31.27 11.82 0.88
CA ALA A 270 -31.53 10.56 0.18
C ALA A 270 -30.65 9.39 0.66
N GLY A 271 -29.71 9.63 1.60
CA GLY A 271 -28.78 8.64 2.09
C GLY A 271 -27.53 8.44 1.20
N GLU A 272 -27.30 9.30 0.22
CA GLU A 272 -26.11 9.24 -0.63
C GLU A 272 -24.89 9.78 0.08
N LEU A 273 -23.78 9.06 0.01
CA LEU A 273 -22.46 9.53 0.45
C LEU A 273 -21.85 10.43 -0.62
N ARG A 274 -21.41 11.61 -0.23
CA ARG A 274 -20.61 12.54 -1.05
C ARG A 274 -19.34 12.92 -0.32
N ILE A 275 -18.30 13.20 -1.09
CA ILE A 275 -17.00 13.65 -0.58
C ILE A 275 -16.69 14.99 -1.23
N PRO A 276 -17.14 16.10 -0.63
CA PRO A 276 -16.99 17.43 -1.24
C PRO A 276 -15.56 17.97 -1.17
N ARG A 277 -14.74 17.49 -0.21
CA ARG A 277 -13.39 18.00 -0.02
C ARG A 277 -12.47 16.97 0.63
N VAL A 278 -11.21 16.97 0.17
CA VAL A 278 -10.11 16.24 0.79
C VAL A 278 -8.91 17.18 0.93
N ASP A 279 -8.37 17.29 2.11
CA ASP A 279 -7.14 18.03 2.40
C ASP A 279 -6.03 17.02 2.71
N ILE A 280 -4.88 17.16 2.04
CA ILE A 280 -3.71 16.29 2.23
C ILE A 280 -2.51 17.14 2.60
N ALA A 281 -1.79 16.70 3.62
CA ALA A 281 -0.44 17.16 3.90
C ALA A 281 0.53 15.98 3.75
N ALA A 282 1.65 16.24 3.06
CA ALA A 282 2.65 15.23 2.77
C ALA A 282 4.05 15.75 3.05
N ASP A 283 4.84 14.97 3.78
CA ASP A 283 6.27 15.13 3.92
C ASP A 283 6.95 13.94 3.23
N VAL A 284 7.55 14.20 2.09
CA VAL A 284 8.24 13.21 1.24
C VAL A 284 9.76 13.44 1.22
N GLY A 285 10.27 14.20 2.18
CA GLY A 285 11.68 14.63 2.21
C GLY A 285 11.97 15.68 1.14
N THR A 286 13.12 15.60 0.49
CA THR A 286 13.52 16.57 -0.54
C THR A 286 12.62 16.46 -1.78
N VAL A 287 11.87 17.53 -2.06
CA VAL A 287 10.96 17.61 -3.21
C VAL A 287 11.74 18.08 -4.44
N VAL A 288 12.04 17.17 -5.35
CA VAL A 288 12.72 17.48 -6.62
C VAL A 288 11.74 18.06 -7.66
N HIS A 289 10.53 17.54 -7.69
CA HIS A 289 9.50 17.93 -8.67
C HIS A 289 8.12 18.11 -8.00
N PRO A 290 7.76 19.32 -7.54
CA PRO A 290 6.52 19.57 -6.77
C PRO A 290 5.25 19.12 -7.47
N ASP A 291 5.12 19.38 -8.79
CA ASP A 291 3.91 19.01 -9.54
C ASP A 291 3.73 17.49 -9.62
N ARG A 292 4.82 16.72 -9.69
CA ARG A 292 4.74 15.26 -9.65
C ARG A 292 4.29 14.76 -8.28
N VAL A 293 4.79 15.37 -7.20
CA VAL A 293 4.34 15.04 -5.85
C VAL A 293 2.85 15.34 -5.70
N ARG A 294 2.40 16.52 -6.13
CA ARG A 294 0.98 16.89 -6.11
C ARG A 294 0.12 15.91 -6.90
N ALA A 295 0.50 15.59 -8.14
CA ALA A 295 -0.21 14.63 -8.97
C ALA A 295 -0.33 13.24 -8.31
N GLN A 296 0.72 12.79 -7.58
CA GLN A 296 0.66 11.54 -6.84
C GLN A 296 -0.31 11.61 -5.65
N MET A 297 -0.39 12.74 -4.94
CA MET A 297 -1.33 12.93 -3.84
C MET A 297 -2.78 12.98 -4.34
N GLU A 298 -3.07 13.79 -5.35
CA GLU A 298 -4.41 13.90 -5.97
C GLU A 298 -4.85 12.55 -6.57
N GLY A 299 -3.96 11.86 -7.29
CA GLY A 299 -4.23 10.53 -7.83
C GLY A 299 -4.50 9.49 -6.74
N SER A 300 -3.84 9.59 -5.59
CA SER A 300 -4.08 8.66 -4.46
C SER A 300 -5.47 8.81 -3.85
N VAL A 301 -6.04 10.01 -3.84
CA VAL A 301 -7.43 10.25 -3.41
C VAL A 301 -8.40 9.56 -4.35
N ASN A 302 -8.26 9.79 -5.65
CA ASN A 302 -9.12 9.14 -6.64
C ASN A 302 -9.06 7.62 -6.55
N PHE A 303 -7.84 7.06 -6.41
CA PHE A 303 -7.65 5.62 -6.26
C PHE A 303 -8.24 5.06 -4.95
N GLY A 304 -8.14 5.81 -3.86
CA GLY A 304 -8.65 5.37 -2.55
C GLY A 304 -10.17 5.48 -2.41
N LEU A 305 -10.83 6.30 -3.26
CA LEU A 305 -12.29 6.52 -3.25
C LEU A 305 -13.04 5.67 -4.28
N SER A 306 -12.35 5.11 -5.27
CA SER A 306 -12.93 4.23 -6.30
C SER A 306 -12.98 2.77 -5.85
#